data_73eebb62f1ce612cce0609a233e1afa5
#
_entry.id   73eebb62f1ce612cce0609a233e1afa5
#
_cell.length_a   1.000
_cell.length_b   1.000
_cell.length_c   1.000
_cell.angle_alpha   90.00
_cell.angle_beta   90.00
_cell.angle_gamma   90.00
#
_symmetry.space_group_name_H-M   'P 1'
#
loop_
_entity.id
_entity.type
_entity.pdbx_description
1 polymer ?
#
loop_
_entity_poly.entity_id
_entity_poly.type
_entity_poly.pdbx_seq_one_letter_code
_entity_poly.pdbx_strand_id
1 'polypeptide(L)'
;MTLYSAALLLTTKLGPDGRHHRRHSTVGRGFHLQTAGVHHPNSGRSKYEVQVIAFSSELAIVSLPGEIFVELGLALKKASPFPHTFIAELANGSIGYVPNRSAYAEGNYEVVSARCAEGSGEMVVEGAVKLLKELR
;
A
#
# COMPACT_ATOMS: atom_id res chain seq x y z
N MET A 1 31.17 -2.04 -7.75
CA MET A 1 29.94 -1.76 -6.98
C MET A 1 28.78 -2.16 -7.85
N THR A 2 28.33 -3.41 -7.69
CA THR A 2 27.41 -4.08 -8.64
C THR A 2 26.02 -4.04 -8.02
N LEU A 3 25.13 -3.25 -8.60
CA LEU A 3 23.72 -3.22 -8.25
C LEU A 3 23.04 -4.48 -8.81
N TYR A 4 22.77 -5.45 -7.96
CA TYR A 4 21.88 -6.55 -8.32
C TYR A 4 20.42 -6.11 -8.09
N SER A 5 19.73 -5.80 -9.19
CA SER A 5 18.28 -5.70 -9.23
C SER A 5 17.71 -7.11 -9.21
N ALA A 6 17.30 -7.59 -8.05
CA ALA A 6 16.48 -8.78 -7.93
C ALA A 6 15.04 -8.37 -7.65
N ALA A 7 14.32 -8.02 -8.69
CA ALA A 7 12.86 -7.97 -8.64
C ALA A 7 12.35 -9.41 -8.62
N LEU A 8 12.13 -9.96 -7.43
CA LEU A 8 11.45 -11.24 -7.29
C LEU A 8 9.94 -10.98 -7.29
N LEU A 9 9.33 -11.18 -8.45
CA LEU A 9 7.88 -11.20 -8.63
C LEU A 9 7.34 -12.46 -7.93
N LEU A 10 6.85 -12.32 -6.71
CA LEU A 10 6.05 -13.35 -6.07
C LEU A 10 4.57 -13.02 -6.24
N THR A 11 4.01 -13.47 -7.36
CA THR A 11 2.55 -13.53 -7.53
C THR A 11 2.00 -14.60 -6.60
N THR A 12 1.31 -14.21 -5.55
CA THR A 12 0.59 -15.13 -4.70
C THR A 12 -0.83 -15.29 -5.18
N LYS A 13 -1.16 -16.45 -5.76
CA LYS A 13 -2.53 -16.88 -5.98
C LYS A 13 -3.21 -17.06 -4.62
N LEU A 14 -4.36 -16.42 -4.45
CA LEU A 14 -5.23 -16.61 -3.29
C LEU A 14 -5.82 -18.02 -3.30
N GLY A 15 -5.75 -18.70 -2.18
CA GLY A 15 -6.51 -19.92 -1.96
C GLY A 15 -8.02 -19.67 -1.98
N PRO A 16 -8.85 -20.71 -2.22
CA PRO A 16 -10.30 -20.60 -2.38
C PRO A 16 -11.06 -20.17 -1.12
N ASP A 17 -10.41 -20.05 0.02
CA ASP A 17 -10.99 -19.80 1.34
C ASP A 17 -10.98 -18.35 1.83
N GLY A 18 -10.48 -17.41 1.00
CA GLY A 18 -10.54 -15.96 1.32
C GLY A 18 -9.70 -15.50 2.50
N ARG A 19 -8.83 -16.33 3.07
CA ARG A 19 -8.00 -15.97 4.22
C ARG A 19 -6.78 -15.15 3.82
N HIS A 20 -6.46 -14.15 4.63
CA HIS A 20 -5.28 -13.33 4.48
C HIS A 20 -4.01 -14.18 4.68
N HIS A 21 -3.35 -14.55 3.60
CA HIS A 21 -2.01 -15.08 3.71
C HIS A 21 -1.01 -13.92 3.84
N ARG A 22 -0.59 -13.68 5.08
CA ARG A 22 0.60 -12.87 5.35
C ARG A 22 1.81 -13.67 4.88
N ARG A 23 2.60 -13.10 3.99
CA ARG A 23 3.92 -13.65 3.68
C ARG A 23 4.97 -12.69 4.21
N HIS A 24 5.72 -13.17 5.19
CA HIS A 24 7.01 -12.60 5.54
C HIS A 24 8.05 -13.27 4.65
N SER A 25 8.74 -12.51 3.85
CA SER A 25 9.91 -13.02 3.13
C SER A 25 11.10 -12.12 3.44
N THR A 26 12.16 -12.71 3.97
CA THR A 26 13.44 -12.03 4.09
C THR A 26 14.17 -12.18 2.75
N VAL A 27 14.34 -11.11 2.02
CA VAL A 27 15.05 -11.07 0.75
C VAL A 27 16.48 -10.61 1.03
N GLY A 28 17.36 -11.55 1.31
CA GLY A 28 18.78 -11.26 1.55
C GLY A 28 19.07 -10.58 2.90
N ARG A 29 20.35 -10.35 3.20
CA ARG A 29 20.74 -9.63 4.42
C ARG A 29 20.33 -8.16 4.32
N GLY A 30 19.34 -7.75 5.11
CA GLY A 30 18.99 -6.34 5.33
C GLY A 30 17.71 -5.84 4.69
N PHE A 31 16.93 -6.67 3.96
CA PHE A 31 15.65 -6.25 3.41
C PHE A 31 14.50 -7.06 4.02
N HIS A 32 13.48 -6.36 4.50
CA HIS A 32 12.24 -6.96 5.00
C HIS A 32 11.08 -6.52 4.11
N LEU A 33 10.32 -7.48 3.58
CA LEU A 33 9.14 -7.26 2.75
C LEU A 33 7.89 -7.73 3.48
N GLN A 34 6.88 -6.88 3.53
CA GLN A 34 5.54 -7.25 3.95
C GLN A 34 4.49 -6.85 2.92
N THR A 35 3.48 -7.69 2.78
CA THR A 35 2.36 -7.47 1.87
C THR A 35 1.04 -7.71 2.61
N ALA A 36 0.08 -6.81 2.44
CA ALA A 36 -1.28 -6.98 2.92
C ALA A 36 -2.29 -6.63 1.83
N GLY A 37 -3.36 -7.41 1.74
CA GLY A 37 -4.52 -7.05 0.95
C GLY A 37 -5.45 -6.15 1.78
N VAL A 38 -5.85 -5.01 1.24
CA VAL A 38 -6.86 -4.13 1.83
C VAL A 38 -8.18 -4.40 1.11
N HIS A 39 -9.22 -4.68 1.88
CA HIS A 39 -10.53 -5.01 1.34
C HIS A 39 -11.57 -4.00 1.83
N HIS A 40 -12.30 -3.36 0.91
CA HIS A 40 -13.42 -2.50 1.26
C HIS A 40 -14.70 -3.36 1.36
N PRO A 41 -15.44 -3.32 2.48
CA PRO A 41 -16.60 -4.19 2.72
C PRO A 41 -17.76 -3.97 1.76
N ASN A 42 -17.88 -2.78 1.16
CA ASN A 42 -19.02 -2.39 0.31
C ASN A 42 -18.71 -2.34 -1.20
N SER A 43 -17.45 -2.48 -1.62
CA SER A 43 -17.06 -2.52 -3.03
C SER A 43 -16.87 -3.98 -3.44
N GLY A 44 -17.80 -4.54 -4.18
CA GLY A 44 -17.74 -5.94 -4.61
C GLY A 44 -16.33 -6.35 -5.07
N ARG A 45 -15.61 -7.08 -4.22
CA ARG A 45 -14.39 -7.86 -4.48
C ARG A 45 -13.12 -7.16 -5.01
N SER A 46 -12.98 -5.85 -4.95
CA SER A 46 -11.68 -5.25 -5.28
C SER A 46 -10.72 -5.41 -4.10
N LYS A 47 -9.73 -6.27 -4.27
CA LYS A 47 -8.62 -6.43 -3.32
C LYS A 47 -7.49 -5.53 -3.75
N TYR A 48 -7.04 -4.67 -2.86
CA TYR A 48 -5.89 -3.81 -3.08
C TYR A 48 -4.69 -4.38 -2.35
N GLU A 49 -3.60 -4.51 -3.06
CA GLU A 49 -2.35 -4.99 -2.48
C GLU A 49 -1.49 -3.80 -2.07
N VAL A 50 -1.13 -3.77 -0.79
CA VAL A 50 -0.16 -2.82 -0.23
C VAL A 50 1.10 -3.58 0.10
N GLN A 51 2.23 -3.09 -0.34
CA GLN A 51 3.54 -3.64 -0.02
C GLN A 51 4.38 -2.66 0.76
N VAL A 52 5.19 -3.15 1.69
CA VAL A 52 6.21 -2.36 2.37
C VAL A 52 7.55 -3.08 2.28
N ILE A 53 8.58 -2.36 1.87
CA ILE A 53 9.96 -2.83 1.84
C ILE A 53 10.77 -1.95 2.78
N ALA A 54 11.26 -2.53 3.87
CA ALA A 54 12.21 -1.86 4.76
C ALA A 54 13.65 -2.17 4.31
N PHE A 55 14.43 -1.15 4.02
CA PHE A 55 15.84 -1.26 3.63
C PHE A 55 16.78 -1.18 4.82
N SER A 56 16.35 -0.50 5.87
CA SER A 56 17.07 -0.37 7.14
C SER A 56 16.08 0.00 8.23
N SER A 57 16.56 0.24 9.46
CA SER A 57 15.75 0.81 10.53
C SER A 57 15.30 2.27 10.26
N GLU A 58 15.85 2.93 9.24
CA GLU A 58 15.57 4.34 8.95
C GLU A 58 14.77 4.55 7.68
N LEU A 59 14.81 3.59 6.74
CA LEU A 59 14.29 3.75 5.38
C LEU A 59 13.31 2.65 5.00
N ALA A 60 12.10 3.05 4.62
CA ALA A 60 11.11 2.16 4.01
C ALA A 60 10.49 2.76 2.75
N ILE A 61 10.07 1.88 1.84
CA ILE A 61 9.24 2.20 0.67
C ILE A 61 7.89 1.51 0.84
N VAL A 62 6.83 2.26 0.62
CA VAL A 62 5.44 1.77 0.58
C VAL A 62 4.96 1.82 -0.86
N SER A 63 4.54 0.67 -1.38
CA SER A 63 3.97 0.54 -2.72
C SER A 63 2.46 0.51 -2.63
N LEU A 64 1.79 1.40 -3.37
CA LEU A 64 0.35 1.57 -3.39
C LEU A 64 -0.18 1.41 -4.83
N PRO A 65 -1.30 0.70 -5.04
CA PRO A 65 -1.75 0.33 -6.37
C PRO A 65 -2.67 1.37 -7.04
N GLY A 66 -2.55 2.64 -6.72
CA GLY A 66 -3.40 3.71 -7.26
C GLY A 66 -2.77 5.07 -7.22
N GLU A 67 -3.48 6.04 -7.73
CA GLU A 67 -3.16 7.47 -7.66
C GLU A 67 -3.72 8.03 -6.34
N ILE A 68 -2.85 8.07 -5.34
CA ILE A 68 -3.23 8.38 -3.96
C ILE A 68 -3.21 9.89 -3.74
N PHE A 69 -4.29 10.45 -3.17
CA PHE A 69 -4.31 11.86 -2.84
C PHE A 69 -3.20 12.23 -1.86
N VAL A 70 -2.63 13.42 -2.05
CA VAL A 70 -1.47 13.90 -1.29
C VAL A 70 -1.70 13.89 0.22
N GLU A 71 -2.91 14.16 0.68
CA GLU A 71 -3.29 14.16 2.09
C GLU A 71 -3.12 12.76 2.71
N LEU A 72 -3.48 11.71 1.98
CA LEU A 72 -3.29 10.33 2.40
C LEU A 72 -1.80 9.98 2.46
N GLY A 73 -1.03 10.41 1.46
CA GLY A 73 0.42 10.23 1.44
C GLY A 73 1.10 10.93 2.62
N LEU A 74 0.70 12.15 2.94
CA LEU A 74 1.21 12.89 4.10
C LEU A 74 0.81 12.24 5.42
N ALA A 75 -0.44 11.76 5.53
CA ALA A 75 -0.91 11.03 6.70
C ALA A 75 -0.12 9.75 6.93
N LEU A 76 0.17 9.01 5.86
CA LEU A 76 0.98 7.80 5.91
C LEU A 76 2.40 8.11 6.41
N LYS A 77 3.08 9.10 5.82
CA LYS A 77 4.42 9.52 6.23
C LYS A 77 4.46 9.97 7.69
N LYS A 78 3.46 10.73 8.13
CA LYS A 78 3.35 11.20 9.52
C LYS A 78 3.17 10.05 10.52
N ALA A 79 2.44 8.99 10.13
CA ALA A 79 2.15 7.85 10.99
C ALA A 79 3.23 6.74 10.90
N SER A 80 4.16 6.85 9.97
CA SER A 80 5.24 5.89 9.79
C SER A 80 6.20 5.90 10.96
N PRO A 81 6.65 4.72 11.45
CA PRO A 81 7.71 4.64 12.44
C PRO A 81 9.12 4.80 11.86
N PHE A 82 9.26 4.87 10.52
CA PHE A 82 10.53 5.06 9.85
C PHE A 82 10.81 6.54 9.63
N PRO A 83 12.01 7.04 9.94
CA PRO A 83 12.41 8.43 9.67
C PRO A 83 12.23 8.85 8.22
N HIS A 84 12.51 7.92 7.31
CA HIS A 84 12.38 8.13 5.87
C HIS A 84 11.42 7.11 5.26
N THR A 85 10.26 7.59 4.82
CA THR A 85 9.25 6.76 4.15
C THR A 85 8.95 7.33 2.78
N PHE A 86 9.26 6.55 1.74
CA PHE A 86 8.90 6.86 0.37
C PHE A 86 7.63 6.13 -0.02
N ILE A 87 6.82 6.78 -0.85
CA ILE A 87 5.60 6.19 -1.40
C ILE A 87 5.79 6.04 -2.91
N ALA A 88 5.55 4.84 -3.41
CA ALA A 88 5.51 4.52 -4.82
C ALA A 88 4.06 4.25 -5.20
N GLU A 89 3.48 5.16 -5.96
CA GLU A 89 2.13 5.04 -6.49
C GLU A 89 2.11 4.18 -7.76
N LEU A 90 0.92 3.73 -8.17
CA LEU A 90 0.72 2.89 -9.36
C LEU A 90 1.61 1.64 -9.37
N ALA A 91 2.01 1.19 -8.18
CA ALA A 91 2.89 0.04 -8.00
C ALA A 91 2.07 -1.24 -7.79
N ASN A 92 2.48 -2.32 -8.47
CA ASN A 92 1.82 -3.64 -8.45
C ASN A 92 0.38 -3.65 -9.00
N GLY A 93 0.02 -2.65 -9.79
CA GLY A 93 -1.29 -2.51 -10.41
C GLY A 93 -1.81 -1.09 -10.39
N SER A 94 -3.01 -0.88 -10.94
CA SER A 94 -3.69 0.42 -10.90
C SER A 94 -5.18 0.21 -10.64
N ILE A 95 -5.66 0.86 -9.59
CA ILE A 95 -7.09 0.93 -9.25
C ILE A 95 -7.70 2.29 -9.60
N GLY A 96 -6.92 3.17 -10.24
CA GLY A 96 -7.28 4.57 -10.50
C GLY A 96 -7.07 5.45 -9.28
N TYR A 97 -7.86 6.53 -9.23
CA TYR A 97 -7.77 7.50 -8.14
C TYR A 97 -8.25 6.94 -6.80
N VAL A 98 -7.54 7.34 -5.75
CA VAL A 98 -7.87 7.00 -4.36
C VAL A 98 -7.96 8.29 -3.55
N PRO A 99 -9.14 8.95 -3.57
CA PRO A 99 -9.37 10.19 -2.83
C PRO A 99 -9.40 9.95 -1.31
N ASN A 100 -9.03 10.97 -0.54
CA ASN A 100 -9.34 11.03 0.87
C ASN A 100 -10.83 11.32 1.09
N ARG A 101 -11.35 11.04 2.27
CA ARG A 101 -12.79 11.13 2.56
C ARG A 101 -13.37 12.52 2.31
N SER A 102 -12.66 13.58 2.69
CA SER A 102 -13.16 14.95 2.54
C SER A 102 -13.33 15.36 1.08
N ALA A 103 -12.52 14.83 0.17
CA ALA A 103 -12.59 15.14 -1.25
C ALA A 103 -13.90 14.68 -1.91
N TYR A 104 -14.56 13.64 -1.35
CA TYR A 104 -15.83 13.15 -1.92
C TYR A 104 -16.95 14.20 -1.90
N ALA A 105 -16.93 15.10 -0.93
CA ALA A 105 -17.89 16.22 -0.87
C ALA A 105 -17.64 17.29 -1.95
N GLU A 106 -16.43 17.37 -2.51
CA GLU A 106 -16.05 18.37 -3.51
C GLU A 106 -16.46 17.98 -4.93
N GLY A 107 -16.55 16.66 -5.22
CA GLY A 107 -17.05 16.14 -6.50
C GLY A 107 -16.17 16.44 -7.70
N ASN A 108 -14.87 16.65 -7.52
CA ASN A 108 -13.89 16.92 -8.58
C ASN A 108 -13.67 15.71 -9.48
N TYR A 109 -12.98 15.90 -10.61
CA TYR A 109 -12.74 14.86 -11.62
C TYR A 109 -12.21 13.54 -11.04
N GLU A 110 -11.23 13.62 -10.15
CA GLU A 110 -10.58 12.45 -9.55
C GLU A 110 -11.55 11.64 -8.69
N VAL A 111 -12.45 12.34 -7.98
CA VAL A 111 -13.51 11.70 -7.16
C VAL A 111 -14.54 11.03 -8.05
N VAL A 112 -15.01 11.72 -9.10
CA VAL A 112 -16.00 11.17 -10.04
C VAL A 112 -15.43 9.98 -10.81
N SER A 113 -14.13 9.98 -11.09
CA SER A 113 -13.41 8.90 -11.78
C SER A 113 -12.94 7.79 -10.85
N ALA A 114 -13.01 7.96 -9.53
CA ALA A 114 -12.59 6.96 -8.56
C ALA A 114 -13.47 5.71 -8.63
N ARG A 115 -12.81 4.55 -8.56
CA ARG A 115 -13.49 3.24 -8.54
C ARG A 115 -13.63 2.66 -7.14
N CYS A 116 -13.09 3.35 -6.16
CA CYS A 116 -13.14 2.99 -4.75
C CYS A 116 -14.22 3.82 -4.02
N ALA A 117 -14.76 3.27 -2.95
CA ALA A 117 -15.75 3.97 -2.13
C ALA A 117 -15.08 4.97 -1.19
N GLU A 118 -15.85 5.94 -0.71
CA GLU A 118 -15.44 6.86 0.34
C GLU A 118 -14.84 6.12 1.55
N GLY A 119 -13.70 6.59 2.06
CA GLY A 119 -12.98 5.98 3.16
C GLY A 119 -11.99 4.88 2.75
N SER A 120 -11.98 4.46 1.48
CA SER A 120 -11.00 3.46 0.99
C SER A 120 -9.57 3.96 1.13
N GLY A 121 -9.32 5.23 0.92
CA GLY A 121 -7.99 5.85 1.05
C GLY A 121 -7.44 5.73 2.47
N GLU A 122 -8.25 6.04 3.47
CA GLU A 122 -7.89 5.91 4.88
C GLU A 122 -7.60 4.46 5.25
N MET A 123 -8.39 3.50 4.73
CA MET A 123 -8.12 2.06 4.94
C MET A 123 -6.78 1.62 4.35
N VAL A 124 -6.41 2.15 3.18
CA VAL A 124 -5.10 1.90 2.56
C VAL A 124 -3.98 2.43 3.45
N VAL A 125 -4.11 3.64 3.97
CA VAL A 125 -3.14 4.25 4.90
C VAL A 125 -3.02 3.41 6.18
N GLU A 126 -4.14 3.02 6.79
CA GLU A 126 -4.14 2.18 8.00
C GLU A 126 -3.43 0.84 7.77
N GLY A 127 -3.73 0.19 6.62
CA GLY A 127 -3.08 -1.06 6.23
C GLY A 127 -1.57 -0.90 6.05
N ALA A 128 -1.14 0.16 5.36
CA ALA A 128 0.28 0.47 5.15
C ALA A 128 1.01 0.76 6.47
N VAL A 129 0.41 1.59 7.34
CA VAL A 129 0.99 1.93 8.66
C VAL A 129 1.13 0.69 9.54
N LYS A 130 0.14 -0.22 9.49
CA LYS A 130 0.23 -1.49 10.20
C LYS A 130 1.44 -2.32 9.75
N LEU A 131 1.64 -2.46 8.42
CA LEU A 131 2.79 -3.17 7.88
C LEU A 131 4.12 -2.52 8.27
N LEU A 132 4.19 -1.19 8.21
CA LEU A 132 5.37 -0.43 8.64
C LEU A 132 5.72 -0.70 10.10
N LYS A 133 4.73 -0.73 10.98
CA LYS A 133 4.93 -1.02 12.42
C LYS A 133 5.35 -2.47 12.69
N GLU A 134 4.92 -3.42 11.86
CA GLU A 134 5.31 -4.83 11.99
C GLU A 134 6.75 -5.08 11.52
N LEU A 135 7.32 -4.18 10.68
CA LEU A 135 8.69 -4.27 10.15
C LEU A 135 9.72 -3.53 10.99
N ARG A 136 9.31 -2.72 11.94
CA ARG A 136 10.19 -1.96 12.82
C ARG A 136 10.34 -2.60 14.19
#